data_5c655a949fabdf2473b6ad64df1b9c23
#
_entry.id   5c655a949fabdf2473b6ad64df1b9c23
#
_cell.length_a   1.000
_cell.length_b   1.000
_cell.length_c   1.000
_cell.angle_alpha   90.00
_cell.angle_beta   90.00
_cell.angle_gamma   90.00
#
_symmetry.space_group_name_H-M   'P 1'
#
loop_
_entity.id
_entity.type
_entity.pdbx_description
1 polymer ?
#
loop_
_entity_poly.entity_id
_entity_poly.type
_entity_poly.pdbx_seq_one_letter_code
_entity_poly.pdbx_strand_id
1 'polypeptide(L)'
;DDTFLTYMMDGMKAYAKAHPNDVQLTFTDAKEDMAKQLDQVENFIVQKKDAIIIVPVDTSATAPMTKNIVGKGIKAVYVNRNPGNLPDGAYYVGSEEIVAGRLQMEFLGEKLKGKGNVAILMGKLDNEGALKRTAGNEEVQKNKYPDIKILDKQTGLWQRNEGLAKTEDWLNRFGKDLNAILANNDDMALGAIQALKDKKR
;
A
#
# COMPACT_ATOMS: atom_id res chain seq x y z
N ASP A 1 -1.75 -12.10 -4.66
CA ASP A 1 -0.68 -12.34 -3.67
C ASP A 1 0.18 -11.09 -3.55
N ASP A 2 0.13 -10.44 -2.39
CA ASP A 2 0.95 -9.25 -2.07
C ASP A 2 2.23 -9.72 -1.37
N THR A 3 3.38 -9.51 -2.02
CA THR A 3 4.70 -9.96 -1.52
C THR A 3 5.03 -9.31 -0.17
N PHE A 4 4.71 -8.03 0.02
CA PHE A 4 4.96 -7.33 1.29
C PHE A 4 4.13 -7.92 2.44
N LEU A 5 2.85 -8.18 2.21
CA LEU A 5 1.98 -8.80 3.21
C LEU A 5 2.44 -10.21 3.58
N THR A 6 3.00 -10.96 2.64
CA THR A 6 3.60 -12.27 2.90
C THR A 6 4.77 -12.16 3.86
N TYR A 7 5.71 -11.24 3.62
CA TYR A 7 6.84 -11.04 4.54
C TYR A 7 6.40 -10.57 5.92
N MET A 8 5.41 -9.68 6.00
CA MET A 8 4.85 -9.24 7.27
C MET A 8 4.24 -10.42 8.05
N MET A 9 3.46 -11.26 7.39
CA MET A 9 2.85 -12.47 7.97
C MET A 9 3.91 -13.46 8.45
N ASP A 10 5.00 -13.64 7.70
CA ASP A 10 6.10 -14.52 8.09
C ASP A 10 6.86 -13.98 9.31
N GLY A 11 7.02 -12.66 9.41
CA GLY A 11 7.52 -12.01 10.62
C GLY A 11 6.64 -12.27 11.85
N MET A 12 5.31 -12.15 11.70
CA MET A 12 4.35 -12.46 12.77
C MET A 12 4.44 -13.93 13.21
N LYS A 13 4.53 -14.86 12.27
CA LYS A 13 4.70 -16.29 12.55
C LYS A 13 6.01 -16.58 13.30
N ALA A 14 7.11 -15.94 12.88
CA ALA A 14 8.40 -16.07 13.53
C ALA A 14 8.36 -15.56 14.98
N TYR A 15 7.70 -14.43 15.22
CA TYR A 15 7.52 -13.90 16.57
C TYR A 15 6.68 -14.86 17.45
N ALA A 16 5.56 -15.34 16.96
CA ALA A 16 4.73 -16.29 17.70
C ALA A 16 5.47 -17.61 18.01
N LYS A 17 6.28 -18.09 17.08
CA LYS A 17 7.14 -19.27 17.29
C LYS A 17 8.19 -19.05 18.39
N ALA A 18 8.71 -17.84 18.52
CA ALA A 18 9.66 -17.49 19.58
C ALA A 18 8.99 -17.26 20.94
N HIS A 19 7.67 -17.00 20.96
CA HIS A 19 6.88 -16.70 22.16
C HIS A 19 5.65 -17.64 22.28
N PRO A 20 5.84 -18.97 22.32
CA PRO A 20 4.74 -19.95 22.20
C PRO A 20 3.79 -19.96 23.37
N ASN A 21 4.22 -19.45 24.56
CA ASN A 21 3.39 -19.36 25.74
C ASN A 21 2.54 -18.07 25.81
N ASP A 22 2.91 -17.05 25.01
CA ASP A 22 2.31 -15.71 25.07
C ASP A 22 1.45 -15.41 23.85
N VAL A 23 1.79 -15.98 22.68
CA VAL A 23 1.16 -15.63 21.41
C VAL A 23 0.77 -16.86 20.60
N GLN A 24 -0.53 -16.99 20.33
CA GLN A 24 -1.07 -17.97 19.40
C GLN A 24 -1.79 -17.26 18.26
N LEU A 25 -1.35 -17.45 17.02
CA LEU A 25 -1.90 -16.80 15.83
C LEU A 25 -2.79 -17.77 15.03
N THR A 26 -3.92 -17.21 14.57
CA THR A 26 -4.78 -17.85 13.55
C THR A 26 -4.86 -16.88 12.37
N PHE A 27 -4.58 -17.33 11.16
CA PHE A 27 -4.63 -16.50 9.96
C PHE A 27 -5.83 -16.86 9.09
N THR A 28 -6.45 -15.84 8.49
CA THR A 28 -7.46 -15.96 7.45
C THR A 28 -7.15 -15.02 6.30
N ASP A 29 -7.56 -15.39 5.09
CA ASP A 29 -7.39 -14.57 3.89
C ASP A 29 -8.77 -14.23 3.31
N ALA A 30 -9.08 -12.94 3.29
CA ALA A 30 -10.33 -12.43 2.71
C ALA A 30 -10.29 -12.39 1.17
N LYS A 31 -9.12 -12.56 0.54
CA LYS A 31 -8.94 -12.48 -0.93
C LYS A 31 -9.49 -11.19 -1.53
N GLU A 32 -9.25 -10.08 -0.82
CA GLU A 32 -9.70 -8.74 -1.20
C GLU A 32 -11.24 -8.58 -1.30
N ASP A 33 -11.98 -9.46 -0.64
CA ASP A 33 -13.43 -9.39 -0.51
C ASP A 33 -13.79 -8.84 0.88
N MET A 34 -14.42 -7.66 0.90
CA MET A 34 -14.80 -6.98 2.14
C MET A 34 -15.88 -7.74 2.91
N ALA A 35 -16.85 -8.35 2.24
CA ALA A 35 -17.89 -9.14 2.90
C ALA A 35 -17.28 -10.36 3.60
N LYS A 36 -16.38 -11.04 2.92
CA LYS A 36 -15.63 -12.16 3.49
C LYS A 36 -14.74 -11.72 4.67
N GLN A 37 -14.13 -10.53 4.61
CA GLN A 37 -13.36 -10.00 5.73
C GLN A 37 -14.25 -9.77 6.95
N LEU A 38 -15.44 -9.20 6.76
CA LEU A 38 -16.41 -9.00 7.83
C LEU A 38 -16.83 -10.33 8.48
N ASP A 39 -17.16 -11.35 7.68
CA ASP A 39 -17.51 -12.69 8.18
C ASP A 39 -16.37 -13.32 8.99
N GLN A 40 -15.13 -13.16 8.54
CA GLN A 40 -13.95 -13.65 9.25
C GLN A 40 -13.74 -12.95 10.60
N VAL A 41 -13.94 -11.63 10.63
CA VAL A 41 -13.87 -10.84 11.87
C VAL A 41 -14.97 -11.25 12.85
N GLU A 42 -16.21 -11.42 12.38
CA GLU A 42 -17.31 -11.92 13.22
C GLU A 42 -16.99 -13.30 13.81
N ASN A 43 -16.42 -14.21 13.03
CA ASN A 43 -15.99 -15.52 13.50
C ASN A 43 -14.93 -15.39 14.61
N PHE A 44 -13.97 -14.48 14.50
CA PHE A 44 -12.97 -14.25 15.55
C PHE A 44 -13.59 -13.64 16.80
N ILE A 45 -14.59 -12.76 16.67
CA ILE A 45 -15.36 -12.22 17.79
C ILE A 45 -16.09 -13.34 18.52
N VAL A 46 -16.81 -14.22 17.80
CA VAL A 46 -17.51 -15.37 18.38
C VAL A 46 -16.55 -16.34 19.10
N GLN A 47 -15.34 -16.52 18.55
CA GLN A 47 -14.27 -17.31 19.17
C GLN A 47 -13.63 -16.62 20.39
N LYS A 48 -14.04 -15.39 20.71
CA LYS A 48 -13.51 -14.61 21.85
C LYS A 48 -11.98 -14.46 21.79
N LYS A 49 -11.45 -14.10 20.62
CA LYS A 49 -10.02 -13.78 20.49
C LYS A 49 -9.69 -12.55 21.34
N ASP A 50 -8.49 -12.50 21.92
CA ASP A 50 -8.03 -11.37 22.75
C ASP A 50 -7.79 -10.11 21.93
N ALA A 51 -7.30 -10.29 20.69
CA ALA A 51 -7.08 -9.23 19.72
C ALA A 51 -7.29 -9.73 18.30
N ILE A 52 -7.65 -8.82 17.39
CA ILE A 52 -7.78 -9.08 15.97
C ILE A 52 -6.83 -8.14 15.24
N ILE A 53 -5.84 -8.70 14.54
CA ILE A 53 -4.91 -7.96 13.68
C ILE A 53 -5.49 -7.95 12.26
N ILE A 54 -5.60 -6.77 11.66
CA ILE A 54 -6.35 -6.58 10.41
C ILE A 54 -5.50 -5.80 9.41
N VAL A 55 -5.32 -6.35 8.22
CA VAL A 55 -5.00 -5.58 7.01
C VAL A 55 -6.33 -5.30 6.32
N PRO A 56 -6.89 -4.09 6.39
CA PRO A 56 -8.22 -3.84 5.83
C PRO A 56 -8.22 -3.98 4.31
N VAL A 57 -9.25 -4.63 3.77
CA VAL A 57 -9.49 -4.69 2.33
C VAL A 57 -9.77 -3.30 1.79
N ASP A 58 -10.67 -2.57 2.44
CA ASP A 58 -11.02 -1.18 2.17
C ASP A 58 -10.86 -0.35 3.45
N THR A 59 -9.97 0.63 3.42
CA THR A 59 -9.70 1.49 4.59
C THR A 59 -10.86 2.40 4.93
N SER A 60 -11.70 2.78 3.98
CA SER A 60 -12.84 3.68 4.17
C SER A 60 -14.04 2.99 4.84
N ALA A 61 -14.13 1.66 4.76
CA ALA A 61 -15.25 0.86 5.23
C ALA A 61 -15.05 0.20 6.61
N THR A 62 -13.96 0.54 7.32
CA THR A 62 -13.56 -0.15 8.57
C THR A 62 -14.33 0.26 9.81
N ALA A 63 -14.95 1.45 9.85
CA ALA A 63 -15.53 2.01 11.07
C ALA A 63 -16.59 1.11 11.75
N PRO A 64 -17.57 0.50 11.04
CA PRO A 64 -18.54 -0.41 11.66
C PRO A 64 -17.86 -1.66 12.24
N MET A 65 -16.90 -2.24 11.51
CA MET A 65 -16.11 -3.40 11.93
C MET A 65 -15.32 -3.09 13.21
N THR A 66 -14.61 -1.96 13.24
CA THR A 66 -13.87 -1.49 14.42
C THR A 66 -14.76 -1.35 15.62
N LYS A 67 -15.93 -0.67 15.46
CA LYS A 67 -16.92 -0.47 16.53
C LYS A 67 -17.40 -1.81 17.09
N ASN A 68 -17.65 -2.79 16.23
CA ASN A 68 -18.10 -4.11 16.66
C ASN A 68 -17.02 -4.83 17.48
N ILE A 69 -15.79 -4.89 17.00
CA ILE A 69 -14.65 -5.54 17.69
C ILE A 69 -14.46 -4.92 19.08
N VAL A 70 -14.31 -3.58 19.13
CA VAL A 70 -14.03 -2.86 20.37
C VAL A 70 -15.22 -2.92 21.34
N GLY A 71 -16.47 -2.87 20.82
CA GLY A 71 -17.69 -3.01 21.60
C GLY A 71 -17.84 -4.36 22.30
N LYS A 72 -17.08 -5.38 21.88
CA LYS A 72 -16.97 -6.70 22.53
C LYS A 72 -15.77 -6.81 23.47
N GLY A 73 -15.04 -5.72 23.70
CA GLY A 73 -13.85 -5.71 24.56
C GLY A 73 -12.59 -6.30 23.93
N ILE A 74 -12.63 -6.61 22.63
CA ILE A 74 -11.51 -7.14 21.87
C ILE A 74 -10.66 -5.99 21.32
N LYS A 75 -9.33 -6.13 21.30
CA LYS A 75 -8.46 -5.13 20.71
C LYS A 75 -8.43 -5.26 19.19
N ALA A 76 -8.65 -4.16 18.48
CA ALA A 76 -8.47 -4.09 17.02
C ALA A 76 -7.10 -3.49 16.72
N VAL A 77 -6.26 -4.20 15.94
CA VAL A 77 -4.93 -3.72 15.55
C VAL A 77 -4.85 -3.70 14.03
N TYR A 78 -4.91 -2.51 13.46
CA TYR A 78 -4.72 -2.32 12.04
C TYR A 78 -3.23 -2.28 11.70
N VAL A 79 -2.84 -2.98 10.65
CA VAL A 79 -1.46 -3.02 10.19
C VAL A 79 -1.37 -2.68 8.71
N ASN A 80 -0.28 -2.04 8.32
CA ASN A 80 0.04 -1.63 6.96
C ASN A 80 -0.92 -0.56 6.36
N ARG A 81 -2.24 -0.78 6.39
CA ARG A 81 -3.24 0.11 5.82
C ARG A 81 -3.96 0.87 6.94
N ASN A 82 -3.79 2.19 6.98
CA ASN A 82 -4.37 3.02 8.04
C ASN A 82 -5.84 3.37 7.76
N PRO A 83 -6.78 2.95 8.62
CA PRO A 83 -8.19 3.29 8.44
C PRO A 83 -8.55 4.73 8.88
N GLY A 84 -7.58 5.50 9.39
CA GLY A 84 -7.82 6.87 9.86
C GLY A 84 -8.19 6.94 11.34
N ASN A 85 -9.21 7.71 11.69
CA ASN A 85 -9.62 7.94 13.07
C ASN A 85 -10.03 6.64 13.78
N LEU A 86 -9.25 6.24 14.77
CA LEU A 86 -9.49 5.04 15.58
C LEU A 86 -10.01 5.40 16.96
N PRO A 87 -11.06 4.70 17.46
CA PRO A 87 -11.53 4.84 18.82
C PRO A 87 -10.57 4.16 19.81
N ASP A 88 -10.76 4.42 21.11
CA ASP A 88 -10.06 3.71 22.17
C ASP A 88 -10.25 2.19 22.03
N GLY A 89 -9.16 1.44 22.19
CA GLY A 89 -9.15 -0.01 21.99
C GLY A 89 -8.85 -0.46 20.56
N ALA A 90 -8.72 0.48 19.63
CA ALA A 90 -8.20 0.24 18.27
C ALA A 90 -6.87 0.96 18.07
N TYR A 91 -5.95 0.31 17.36
CA TYR A 91 -4.57 0.76 17.17
C TYR A 91 -4.15 0.62 15.71
N TYR A 92 -3.18 1.42 15.29
CA TYR A 92 -2.54 1.29 13.99
C TYR A 92 -1.03 1.10 14.16
N VAL A 93 -0.50 0.16 13.39
CA VAL A 93 0.94 -0.09 13.26
C VAL A 93 1.31 -0.06 11.78
N GLY A 94 2.08 0.93 11.39
CA GLY A 94 2.50 1.15 10.00
C GLY A 94 3.32 2.41 9.83
N SER A 95 3.56 2.79 8.58
CA SER A 95 4.30 3.98 8.20
C SER A 95 3.36 5.16 7.91
N GLU A 96 3.92 6.37 7.95
CA GLU A 96 3.28 7.57 7.42
C GLU A 96 3.43 7.58 5.89
N GLU A 97 2.43 7.11 5.18
CA GLU A 97 2.47 6.86 3.73
C GLU A 97 2.78 8.11 2.89
N ILE A 98 2.36 9.28 3.34
CA ILE A 98 2.66 10.53 2.65
C ILE A 98 4.15 10.86 2.67
N VAL A 99 4.86 10.48 3.75
CA VAL A 99 6.31 10.68 3.87
C VAL A 99 7.06 9.85 2.84
N ALA A 100 6.64 8.60 2.62
CA ALA A 100 7.22 7.75 1.58
C ALA A 100 7.09 8.40 0.19
N GLY A 101 5.91 8.94 -0.14
CA GLY A 101 5.70 9.67 -1.39
C GLY A 101 6.59 10.90 -1.51
N ARG A 102 6.68 11.71 -0.46
CA ARG A 102 7.57 12.90 -0.44
C ARG A 102 9.02 12.51 -0.72
N LEU A 103 9.54 11.51 0.00
CA LEU A 103 10.92 11.04 -0.17
C LEU A 103 11.18 10.52 -1.59
N GLN A 104 10.23 9.81 -2.20
CA GLN A 104 10.36 9.34 -3.58
C GLN A 104 10.53 10.50 -4.56
N MET A 105 9.68 11.53 -4.47
CA MET A 105 9.77 12.67 -5.39
C MET A 105 10.97 13.54 -5.09
N GLU A 106 11.40 13.68 -3.84
CA GLU A 106 12.63 14.39 -3.50
C GLU A 106 13.85 13.72 -4.13
N PHE A 107 13.99 12.42 -3.93
CA PHE A 107 15.08 11.65 -4.54
C PHE A 107 15.07 11.77 -6.06
N LEU A 108 13.89 11.61 -6.69
CA LEU A 108 13.77 11.71 -8.13
C LEU A 108 14.08 13.12 -8.64
N GLY A 109 13.57 14.14 -7.97
CA GLY A 109 13.80 15.54 -8.32
C GLY A 109 15.29 15.92 -8.32
N GLU A 110 16.03 15.42 -7.34
CA GLU A 110 17.49 15.56 -7.29
C GLU A 110 18.18 14.86 -8.48
N LYS A 111 17.79 13.59 -8.77
CA LYS A 111 18.34 12.83 -9.88
C LYS A 111 18.05 13.48 -11.25
N LEU A 112 16.87 14.05 -11.43
CA LEU A 112 16.46 14.76 -12.63
C LEU A 112 16.95 16.22 -12.66
N LYS A 113 17.65 16.69 -11.62
CA LYS A 113 18.10 18.09 -11.49
C LYS A 113 16.93 19.08 -11.61
N GLY A 114 15.80 18.70 -11.05
CA GLY A 114 14.59 19.52 -10.95
C GLY A 114 13.74 19.62 -12.22
N LYS A 115 14.06 18.94 -13.31
CA LYS A 115 13.35 19.07 -14.59
C LYS A 115 13.19 17.72 -15.30
N GLY A 116 12.02 17.48 -15.87
CA GLY A 116 11.75 16.27 -16.65
C GLY A 116 10.28 15.89 -16.64
N ASN A 117 9.98 14.77 -17.27
CA ASN A 117 8.64 14.23 -17.37
C ASN A 117 8.57 12.86 -16.68
N VAL A 118 7.59 12.68 -15.84
CA VAL A 118 7.43 11.47 -15.04
C VAL A 118 6.02 10.90 -15.17
N ALA A 119 5.87 9.62 -14.87
CA ALA A 119 4.57 8.98 -14.69
C ALA A 119 4.52 8.29 -13.32
N ILE A 120 3.32 8.08 -12.77
CA ILE A 120 3.12 7.50 -11.45
C ILE A 120 2.28 6.22 -11.55
N LEU A 121 2.86 5.10 -11.12
CA LEU A 121 2.15 3.84 -10.88
C LEU A 121 1.54 3.88 -9.49
N MET A 122 0.22 4.01 -9.42
CA MET A 122 -0.52 4.04 -8.19
C MET A 122 -0.90 2.62 -7.75
N GLY A 123 -1.01 2.40 -6.45
CA GLY A 123 -1.65 1.21 -5.91
C GLY A 123 -3.16 1.20 -6.12
N LYS A 124 -3.89 0.37 -5.37
CA LYS A 124 -5.36 0.36 -5.37
C LYS A 124 -5.91 1.65 -4.79
N LEU A 125 -6.91 2.23 -5.46
CA LEU A 125 -7.46 3.55 -5.10
C LEU A 125 -8.34 3.53 -3.83
N ASP A 126 -8.78 2.35 -3.39
CA ASP A 126 -9.47 2.12 -2.12
C ASP A 126 -8.52 1.95 -0.92
N ASN A 127 -7.21 2.04 -1.17
CA ASN A 127 -6.19 1.97 -0.13
C ASN A 127 -5.57 3.35 0.15
N GLU A 128 -5.56 3.72 1.41
CA GLU A 128 -4.98 4.97 1.89
C GLU A 128 -3.52 5.14 1.45
N GLY A 129 -2.71 4.07 1.48
CA GLY A 129 -1.31 4.10 1.07
C GLY A 129 -1.10 4.55 -0.37
N ALA A 130 -1.95 4.12 -1.33
CA ALA A 130 -1.86 4.56 -2.72
C ALA A 130 -2.15 6.06 -2.86
N LEU A 131 -3.19 6.54 -2.19
CA LEU A 131 -3.60 7.93 -2.23
C LEU A 131 -2.54 8.84 -1.59
N LYS A 132 -2.04 8.48 -0.40
CA LYS A 132 -1.07 9.28 0.35
C LYS A 132 0.32 9.30 -0.29
N ARG A 133 0.84 8.16 -0.77
CA ARG A 133 2.12 8.15 -1.50
C ARG A 133 2.04 9.00 -2.75
N THR A 134 0.97 8.91 -3.51
CA THR A 134 0.76 9.74 -4.70
C THR A 134 0.64 11.22 -4.33
N ALA A 135 -0.15 11.57 -3.29
CA ALA A 135 -0.27 12.95 -2.82
C ALA A 135 1.08 13.52 -2.35
N GLY A 136 1.91 12.72 -1.68
CA GLY A 136 3.27 13.12 -1.29
C GLY A 136 4.18 13.40 -2.49
N ASN A 137 4.08 12.58 -3.55
CA ASN A 137 4.80 12.85 -4.81
C ASN A 137 4.36 14.18 -5.42
N GLU A 138 3.05 14.42 -5.53
CA GLU A 138 2.49 15.63 -6.13
C GLU A 138 2.80 16.89 -5.31
N GLU A 139 2.76 16.78 -3.98
CA GLU A 139 3.08 17.89 -3.08
C GLU A 139 4.52 18.38 -3.28
N VAL A 140 5.50 17.44 -3.29
CA VAL A 140 6.91 17.79 -3.49
C VAL A 140 7.16 18.28 -4.92
N GLN A 141 6.55 17.62 -5.91
CA GLN A 141 6.64 18.08 -7.30
C GLN A 141 6.19 19.53 -7.42
N LYS A 142 5.01 19.87 -6.90
CA LYS A 142 4.44 21.20 -6.98
C LYS A 142 5.26 22.27 -6.23
N ASN A 143 5.73 21.94 -5.02
CA ASN A 143 6.34 22.91 -4.12
C ASN A 143 7.86 23.07 -4.34
N LYS A 144 8.55 22.00 -4.73
CA LYS A 144 10.02 21.96 -4.82
C LYS A 144 10.54 21.80 -6.25
N TYR A 145 9.80 21.09 -7.11
CA TYR A 145 10.24 20.76 -8.47
C TYR A 145 9.15 21.06 -9.52
N PRO A 146 8.70 22.31 -9.68
CA PRO A 146 7.58 22.66 -10.57
C PRO A 146 7.87 22.41 -12.05
N ASP A 147 9.15 22.30 -12.45
CA ASP A 147 9.55 21.98 -13.82
C ASP A 147 9.56 20.46 -14.12
N ILE A 148 9.30 19.62 -13.12
CA ILE A 148 8.97 18.21 -13.34
C ILE A 148 7.49 18.13 -13.68
N LYS A 149 7.16 17.51 -14.82
CA LYS A 149 5.78 17.32 -15.28
C LYS A 149 5.33 15.89 -15.05
N ILE A 150 4.21 15.71 -14.37
CA ILE A 150 3.54 14.42 -14.25
C ILE A 150 2.68 14.23 -15.52
N LEU A 151 3.10 13.36 -16.43
CA LEU A 151 2.43 13.12 -17.72
C LEU A 151 1.17 12.28 -17.56
N ASP A 152 1.21 11.30 -16.67
CA ASP A 152 0.10 10.38 -16.44
C ASP A 152 0.21 9.73 -15.05
N LYS A 153 -0.94 9.27 -14.55
CA LYS A 153 -1.06 8.47 -13.32
C LYS A 153 -2.04 7.34 -13.57
N GLN A 154 -1.61 6.10 -13.38
CA GLN A 154 -2.48 4.93 -13.55
C GLN A 154 -2.33 3.97 -12.38
N THR A 155 -3.44 3.33 -12.00
CA THR A 155 -3.38 2.27 -11.01
C THR A 155 -2.80 1.00 -11.61
N GLY A 156 -1.78 0.45 -10.97
CA GLY A 156 -1.20 -0.87 -11.23
C GLY A 156 -1.57 -1.89 -10.15
N LEU A 157 -2.58 -1.58 -9.31
CA LEU A 157 -3.23 -2.50 -8.36
C LEU A 157 -2.26 -3.23 -7.42
N TRP A 158 -1.09 -2.66 -7.13
CA TRP A 158 0.04 -3.25 -6.39
C TRP A 158 0.74 -4.42 -7.11
N GLN A 159 0.37 -4.73 -8.36
CA GLN A 159 0.78 -5.94 -9.07
C GLN A 159 1.89 -5.67 -10.09
N ARG A 160 2.85 -6.59 -10.15
CA ARG A 160 4.01 -6.51 -11.06
C ARG A 160 3.62 -6.51 -12.53
N ASN A 161 2.71 -7.41 -12.92
CA ASN A 161 2.21 -7.50 -14.29
C ASN A 161 1.49 -6.22 -14.73
N GLU A 162 0.73 -5.59 -13.84
CA GLU A 162 0.09 -4.30 -14.13
C GLU A 162 1.13 -3.18 -14.27
N GLY A 163 2.13 -3.15 -13.38
CA GLY A 163 3.25 -2.22 -13.49
C GLY A 163 3.98 -2.34 -14.83
N LEU A 164 4.20 -3.56 -15.30
CA LEU A 164 4.78 -3.85 -16.62
C LEU A 164 3.87 -3.30 -17.73
N ALA A 165 2.58 -3.69 -17.75
CA ALA A 165 1.66 -3.32 -18.82
C ALA A 165 1.44 -1.80 -18.92
N LYS A 166 1.28 -1.10 -17.80
CA LYS A 166 1.14 0.37 -17.77
C LYS A 166 2.41 1.06 -18.27
N THR A 167 3.58 0.52 -17.93
CA THR A 167 4.85 1.06 -18.37
C THR A 167 5.02 0.89 -19.88
N GLU A 168 4.67 -0.26 -20.43
CA GLU A 168 4.69 -0.48 -21.88
C GLU A 168 3.78 0.50 -22.64
N ASP A 169 2.56 0.74 -22.13
CA ASP A 169 1.65 1.74 -22.68
C ASP A 169 2.30 3.13 -22.68
N TRP A 170 2.86 3.56 -21.55
CA TRP A 170 3.52 4.85 -21.45
C TRP A 170 4.75 4.99 -22.37
N LEU A 171 5.53 3.94 -22.51
CA LEU A 171 6.67 3.93 -23.43
C LEU A 171 6.22 4.05 -24.89
N ASN A 172 5.08 3.47 -25.26
CA ASN A 172 4.50 3.62 -26.58
C ASN A 172 3.92 5.04 -26.79
N ARG A 173 3.27 5.63 -25.78
CA ARG A 173 2.63 6.95 -25.86
C ARG A 173 3.62 8.11 -25.79
N PHE A 174 4.58 8.03 -24.88
CA PHE A 174 5.47 9.14 -24.57
C PHE A 174 6.90 8.94 -25.10
N GLY A 175 7.28 7.73 -25.42
CA GLY A 175 8.60 7.43 -26.00
C GLY A 175 9.75 8.00 -25.16
N LYS A 176 10.60 8.80 -25.79
CA LYS A 176 11.78 9.43 -25.16
C LYS A 176 11.44 10.59 -24.23
N ASP A 177 10.21 11.09 -24.29
CA ASP A 177 9.79 12.21 -23.44
C ASP A 177 9.55 11.77 -22.01
N LEU A 178 9.29 10.47 -21.73
CA LEU A 178 9.21 9.93 -20.38
C LEU A 178 10.62 9.71 -19.83
N ASN A 179 10.95 10.43 -18.77
CA ASN A 179 12.29 10.39 -18.15
C ASN A 179 12.36 9.47 -16.95
N ALA A 180 11.25 9.29 -16.19
CA ALA A 180 11.22 8.41 -15.04
C ALA A 180 9.80 7.96 -14.69
N ILE A 181 9.72 6.89 -13.90
CA ILE A 181 8.48 6.35 -13.36
C ILE A 181 8.62 6.25 -11.83
N LEU A 182 7.64 6.77 -11.12
CA LEU A 182 7.45 6.57 -9.69
C LEU A 182 6.44 5.44 -9.51
N ALA A 183 6.70 4.52 -8.59
CA ALA A 183 5.78 3.44 -8.25
C ALA A 183 5.47 3.45 -6.77
N ASN A 184 4.20 3.27 -6.41
CA ASN A 184 3.80 3.24 -5.01
C ASN A 184 4.31 2.00 -4.25
N ASN A 185 4.74 0.92 -4.92
CA ASN A 185 5.41 -0.23 -4.31
C ASN A 185 6.48 -0.84 -5.22
N ASP A 186 7.27 -1.76 -4.65
CA ASP A 186 8.38 -2.40 -5.32
C ASP A 186 7.94 -3.38 -6.42
N ASP A 187 6.84 -4.11 -6.24
CA ASP A 187 6.35 -5.05 -7.24
C ASP A 187 5.98 -4.34 -8.55
N MET A 188 5.25 -3.22 -8.48
CA MET A 188 4.97 -2.42 -9.68
C MET A 188 6.25 -1.82 -10.27
N ALA A 189 7.20 -1.37 -9.42
CA ALA A 189 8.50 -0.88 -9.87
C ALA A 189 9.30 -1.96 -10.61
N LEU A 190 9.31 -3.19 -10.11
CA LEU A 190 9.96 -4.33 -10.78
C LEU A 190 9.30 -4.64 -12.13
N GLY A 191 7.99 -4.51 -12.23
CA GLY A 191 7.26 -4.60 -13.50
C GLY A 191 7.69 -3.51 -14.48
N ALA A 192 7.77 -2.26 -14.01
CA ALA A 192 8.24 -1.14 -14.83
C ALA A 192 9.69 -1.34 -15.31
N ILE A 193 10.58 -1.80 -14.43
CA ILE A 193 11.97 -2.11 -14.78
C ILE A 193 12.03 -3.19 -15.88
N GLN A 194 11.19 -4.22 -15.80
CA GLN A 194 11.13 -5.26 -16.82
C GLN A 194 10.73 -4.66 -18.19
N ALA A 195 9.67 -3.86 -18.23
CA ALA A 195 9.23 -3.20 -19.47
C ALA A 195 10.33 -2.30 -20.08
N LEU A 196 11.07 -1.56 -19.24
CA LEU A 196 12.19 -0.72 -19.68
C LEU A 196 13.32 -1.57 -20.27
N LYS A 197 13.68 -2.70 -19.63
CA LYS A 197 14.71 -3.62 -20.15
C LYS A 197 14.32 -4.23 -21.48
N ASP A 198 13.07 -4.66 -21.63
CA ASP A 198 12.56 -5.27 -22.86
C ASP A 198 12.59 -4.28 -24.04
N LYS A 199 12.39 -2.99 -23.75
CA LYS A 199 12.54 -1.89 -24.73
C LYS A 199 13.96 -1.34 -24.83
N LYS A 200 14.94 -1.95 -24.14
CA LYS A 200 16.36 -1.51 -24.13
C LYS A 200 16.53 -0.04 -23.69
N ARG A 201 15.84 0.33 -22.62
CA ARG A 201 15.83 1.69 -22.06
C ARG A 201 16.25 1.72 -20.61
#